data_1a03a1809aa00b39a5b1a22d99a91f35
#
_entry.id   1a03a1809aa00b39a5b1a22d99a91f35
#
_cell.length_a   1.000
_cell.length_b   1.000
_cell.length_c   1.000
_cell.angle_alpha   90.00
_cell.angle_beta   90.00
_cell.angle_gamma   90.00
#
_symmetry.space_group_name_H-M   'P 1'
#
loop_
_entity.id
_entity.type
_entity.pdbx_description
1 polymer ?
#
loop_
_entity_poly.entity_id
_entity_poly.type
_entity_poly.pdbx_seq_one_letter_code
_entity_poly.pdbx_strand_id
1 'polypeptide(L)'
;MEAAQVLLKKAVEVDATVAREGLEFGVVSRQVAVGGQLLTLRGLGGEYTEVYLPLHGAHQAHNAAVALAAVEAFFGVGAQRAEPLDIDTVRKAFAAVSSPGRLEVVRRSPTVVLDAAHNPAGARVTAEAIGEAFQFSRLIGVVGASGDKNVRGLLEAFEPVFAEVVITQNSSHRAMDADELAAIAVEVFGEDRVQVEPRLPDALEAAITLAEEEGEFAGGGVLVTGSVITVGEARLLLKKG
;
A
#
# COMPACT_ATOMS: atom_id res chain seq x y z
N MET A 1 -8.43 -20.89 8.72
CA MET A 1 -7.95 -22.14 9.35
C MET A 1 -7.34 -23.09 8.34
N GLU A 2 -7.94 -23.25 7.18
CA GLU A 2 -7.46 -24.20 6.15
C GLU A 2 -6.04 -23.89 5.61
N ALA A 3 -5.74 -22.64 5.27
CA ALA A 3 -4.41 -22.23 4.78
C ALA A 3 -3.30 -22.44 5.83
N ALA A 4 -3.57 -22.12 7.10
CA ALA A 4 -2.61 -22.34 8.18
C ALA A 4 -2.29 -23.84 8.38
N GLN A 5 -3.29 -24.71 8.25
CA GLN A 5 -3.08 -26.16 8.35
C GLN A 5 -2.20 -26.69 7.21
N VAL A 6 -2.39 -26.20 5.97
CA VAL A 6 -1.56 -26.57 4.83
C VAL A 6 -0.10 -26.14 5.05
N LEU A 7 0.11 -24.89 5.53
CA LEU A 7 1.44 -24.38 5.81
C LEU A 7 2.14 -25.14 6.93
N LEU A 8 1.45 -25.43 8.03
CA LEU A 8 2.00 -26.19 9.16
C LEU A 8 2.35 -27.63 8.75
N LYS A 9 1.48 -28.28 7.96
CA LYS A 9 1.78 -29.62 7.42
C LYS A 9 3.04 -29.58 6.56
N LYS A 10 3.17 -28.57 5.70
CA LYS A 10 4.35 -28.43 4.85
C LYS A 10 5.62 -28.16 5.68
N ALA A 11 5.53 -27.34 6.70
CA ALA A 11 6.65 -27.06 7.61
C ALA A 11 7.16 -28.35 8.27
N VAL A 12 6.26 -29.19 8.76
CA VAL A 12 6.63 -30.51 9.34
C VAL A 12 7.27 -31.42 8.30
N GLU A 13 6.76 -31.49 7.07
CA GLU A 13 7.30 -32.32 6.00
C GLU A 13 8.76 -31.95 5.62
N VAL A 14 9.12 -30.69 5.73
CA VAL A 14 10.45 -30.19 5.34
C VAL A 14 11.33 -29.82 6.54
N ASP A 15 10.90 -30.18 7.76
CA ASP A 15 11.57 -29.87 9.03
C ASP A 15 11.88 -28.37 9.22
N ALA A 16 10.94 -27.51 8.84
CA ALA A 16 11.07 -26.07 8.99
C ALA A 16 10.56 -25.60 10.35
N THR A 17 11.33 -24.76 11.01
CA THR A 17 10.89 -24.06 12.22
C THR A 17 9.78 -23.05 11.90
N VAL A 18 8.75 -22.99 12.73
CA VAL A 18 7.63 -22.08 12.58
C VAL A 18 7.65 -21.05 13.69
N ALA A 19 7.63 -19.76 13.31
CA ALA A 19 7.38 -18.65 14.21
C ALA A 19 6.05 -17.97 13.80
N ARG A 20 5.21 -17.62 14.78
CA ARG A 20 3.85 -17.12 14.55
C ARG A 20 3.74 -15.69 15.05
N GLU A 21 3.22 -14.82 14.18
CA GLU A 21 2.90 -13.45 14.57
C GLU A 21 1.85 -13.43 15.70
N GLY A 22 2.05 -12.55 16.66
CA GLY A 22 1.24 -12.43 17.86
C GLY A 22 1.66 -13.36 19.01
N LEU A 23 2.53 -14.34 18.73
CA LEU A 23 3.06 -15.26 19.75
C LEU A 23 4.57 -15.11 19.91
N GLU A 24 5.33 -15.52 18.90
CA GLU A 24 6.79 -15.49 18.94
C GLU A 24 7.38 -14.14 18.53
N PHE A 25 6.71 -13.42 17.60
CA PHE A 25 7.09 -12.07 17.13
C PHE A 25 5.85 -11.24 16.85
N GLY A 26 5.99 -9.93 16.60
CA GLY A 26 4.86 -9.08 16.20
C GLY A 26 5.07 -7.60 16.47
N VAL A 27 4.02 -6.82 16.26
CA VAL A 27 3.94 -5.40 16.57
C VAL A 27 3.45 -5.25 18.01
N VAL A 28 4.25 -4.62 18.88
CA VAL A 28 3.90 -4.33 20.28
C VAL A 28 3.15 -3.00 20.37
N SER A 29 3.66 -1.97 19.69
CA SER A 29 3.00 -0.67 19.58
C SER A 29 3.28 -0.02 18.24
N ARG A 30 2.35 0.84 17.82
CA ARG A 30 2.41 1.60 16.57
C ARG A 30 1.84 3.00 16.79
N GLN A 31 2.55 4.00 16.32
CA GLN A 31 2.12 5.39 16.31
C GLN A 31 2.34 5.98 14.91
N VAL A 32 1.34 6.66 14.36
CA VAL A 32 1.49 7.42 13.11
C VAL A 32 2.45 8.58 13.36
N ALA A 33 3.39 8.77 12.46
CA ALA A 33 4.38 9.82 12.51
C ALA A 33 4.49 10.53 11.14
N VAL A 34 5.10 11.70 11.12
CA VAL A 34 5.31 12.45 9.87
C VAL A 34 6.17 11.64 8.91
N GLY A 35 5.60 11.34 7.74
CA GLY A 35 6.28 10.57 6.69
C GLY A 35 6.37 9.06 6.93
N GLY A 36 5.66 8.52 7.92
CA GLY A 36 5.69 7.10 8.25
C GLY A 36 5.07 6.77 9.59
N GLN A 37 5.71 5.91 10.36
CA GLN A 37 5.23 5.44 11.65
C GLN A 37 6.39 5.06 12.60
N LEU A 38 6.16 5.19 13.89
CA LEU A 38 7.08 4.78 14.95
C LEU A 38 6.55 3.48 15.57
N LEU A 39 7.41 2.47 15.64
CA LEU A 39 7.05 1.11 16.04
C LEU A 39 7.84 0.65 17.27
N THR A 40 7.21 -0.18 18.08
CA THR A 40 7.90 -1.13 18.95
C THR A 40 7.61 -2.53 18.38
N LEU A 41 8.66 -3.24 18.02
CA LEU A 41 8.56 -4.58 17.44
C LEU A 41 9.10 -5.62 18.43
N ARG A 42 8.38 -6.72 18.57
CA ARG A 42 8.91 -7.93 19.19
C ARG A 42 9.48 -8.81 18.09
N GLY A 43 10.77 -9.07 18.15
CA GLY A 43 11.45 -10.07 17.34
C GLY A 43 11.59 -11.40 18.07
N LEU A 44 12.33 -12.35 17.49
CA LEU A 44 12.62 -13.65 18.10
C LEU A 44 13.63 -13.54 19.26
N GLY A 45 14.48 -12.52 19.25
CA GLY A 45 15.53 -12.30 20.26
C GLY A 45 15.16 -11.29 21.35
N GLY A 46 14.13 -10.46 21.12
CA GLY A 46 13.77 -9.41 22.07
C GLY A 46 12.87 -8.34 21.50
N GLU A 47 12.74 -7.22 22.24
CA GLU A 47 11.96 -6.06 21.81
C GLU A 47 12.89 -4.97 21.26
N TYR A 48 12.44 -4.34 20.17
CA TYR A 48 13.10 -3.23 19.47
C TYR A 48 12.17 -2.02 19.52
N THR A 49 12.53 -1.04 20.33
CA THR A 49 11.77 0.19 20.55
C THR A 49 12.23 1.30 19.62
N GLU A 50 11.36 2.30 19.39
CA GLU A 50 11.66 3.51 18.61
C GLU A 50 12.14 3.20 17.18
N VAL A 51 11.56 2.19 16.56
CA VAL A 51 11.85 1.81 15.17
C VAL A 51 11.00 2.68 14.24
N TYR A 52 11.63 3.67 13.60
CA TYR A 52 10.97 4.48 12.59
C TYR A 52 10.90 3.73 11.26
N LEU A 53 9.70 3.65 10.69
CA LEU A 53 9.43 3.03 9.39
C LEU A 53 8.82 4.08 8.45
N PRO A 54 9.49 4.52 7.37
CA PRO A 54 8.98 5.54 6.42
C PRO A 54 7.97 4.95 5.43
N LEU A 55 7.05 4.14 5.92
CA LEU A 55 5.93 3.55 5.17
C LEU A 55 4.64 3.74 5.96
N HIS A 56 3.52 3.96 5.26
CA HIS A 56 2.22 4.20 5.86
C HIS A 56 1.39 2.92 5.97
N GLY A 57 0.48 2.90 6.97
CA GLY A 57 -0.51 1.85 7.18
C GLY A 57 -0.06 0.73 8.11
N ALA A 58 -1.02 0.20 8.89
CA ALA A 58 -0.79 -0.85 9.88
C ALA A 58 -0.20 -2.13 9.26
N HIS A 59 -0.60 -2.47 8.03
CA HIS A 59 -0.06 -3.63 7.31
C HIS A 59 1.45 -3.56 7.09
N GLN A 60 2.03 -2.35 6.95
CA GLN A 60 3.48 -2.20 6.81
C GLN A 60 4.21 -2.44 8.14
N ALA A 61 3.58 -2.14 9.28
CA ALA A 61 4.13 -2.51 10.58
C ALA A 61 4.18 -4.03 10.77
N HIS A 62 3.13 -4.76 10.36
CA HIS A 62 3.12 -6.22 10.36
C HIS A 62 4.21 -6.78 9.41
N ASN A 63 4.33 -6.24 8.20
CA ASN A 63 5.40 -6.62 7.27
C ASN A 63 6.80 -6.39 7.87
N ALA A 64 6.98 -5.29 8.60
CA ALA A 64 8.24 -5.00 9.30
C ALA A 64 8.55 -6.04 10.39
N ALA A 65 7.55 -6.43 11.18
CA ALA A 65 7.71 -7.49 12.19
C ALA A 65 8.08 -8.84 11.56
N VAL A 66 7.45 -9.21 10.45
CA VAL A 66 7.80 -10.43 9.69
C VAL A 66 9.22 -10.34 9.14
N ALA A 67 9.62 -9.19 8.57
CA ALA A 67 10.96 -8.99 8.04
C ALA A 67 12.02 -9.09 9.14
N LEU A 68 11.78 -8.48 10.31
CA LEU A 68 12.66 -8.58 11.47
C LEU A 68 12.85 -10.04 11.91
N ALA A 69 11.73 -10.76 12.12
CA ALA A 69 11.77 -12.16 12.54
C ALA A 69 12.50 -13.05 11.52
N ALA A 70 12.32 -12.80 10.22
CA ALA A 70 13.01 -13.54 9.16
C ALA A 70 14.54 -13.30 9.18
N VAL A 71 14.97 -12.06 9.39
CA VAL A 71 16.39 -11.70 9.49
C VAL A 71 17.00 -12.31 10.76
N GLU A 72 16.30 -12.23 11.90
CA GLU A 72 16.75 -12.84 13.15
C GLU A 72 16.90 -14.36 13.00
N ALA A 73 15.92 -15.02 12.42
CA ALA A 73 15.98 -16.47 12.16
C ALA A 73 17.17 -16.83 11.25
N PHE A 74 17.43 -16.02 10.21
CA PHE A 74 18.58 -16.22 9.33
C PHE A 74 19.91 -16.13 10.08
N PHE A 75 20.05 -15.24 11.06
CA PHE A 75 21.22 -15.11 11.89
C PHE A 75 21.23 -16.06 13.11
N GLY A 76 20.25 -16.96 13.22
CA GLY A 76 20.13 -17.95 14.29
C GLY A 76 19.66 -17.37 15.63
N VAL A 77 19.16 -16.15 15.66
CA VAL A 77 18.59 -15.53 16.87
C VAL A 77 17.34 -16.30 17.28
N GLY A 78 17.17 -16.53 18.58
CA GLY A 78 16.07 -17.30 19.14
C GLY A 78 16.25 -18.82 19.13
N ALA A 79 17.14 -19.37 18.30
CA ALA A 79 17.41 -20.80 18.25
C ALA A 79 18.84 -21.17 18.65
N GLN A 80 19.84 -20.54 18.04
CA GLN A 80 21.28 -20.81 18.24
C GLN A 80 22.00 -19.67 18.95
N ARG A 81 21.43 -18.46 18.92
CA ARG A 81 21.96 -17.23 19.49
C ARG A 81 20.93 -16.66 20.47
N ALA A 82 21.34 -16.47 21.72
CA ALA A 82 20.48 -15.89 22.75
C ALA A 82 20.38 -14.36 22.69
N GLU A 83 21.34 -13.71 22.02
CA GLU A 83 21.40 -12.25 21.97
C GLU A 83 20.58 -11.68 20.80
N PRO A 84 19.78 -10.62 21.03
CA PRO A 84 19.08 -9.91 19.98
C PRO A 84 20.05 -9.25 19.00
N LEU A 85 19.53 -8.78 17.86
CA LEU A 85 20.30 -7.92 16.96
C LEU A 85 20.59 -6.57 17.63
N ASP A 86 21.67 -5.91 17.19
CA ASP A 86 21.95 -4.55 17.66
C ASP A 86 20.82 -3.58 17.30
N ILE A 87 20.25 -2.92 18.31
CA ILE A 87 19.07 -2.06 18.16
C ILE A 87 19.30 -0.86 17.25
N ASP A 88 20.50 -0.27 17.27
CA ASP A 88 20.81 0.88 16.43
C ASP A 88 20.95 0.48 14.96
N THR A 89 21.45 -0.74 14.71
CA THR A 89 21.50 -1.33 13.38
C THR A 89 20.08 -1.58 12.85
N VAL A 90 19.17 -2.12 13.67
CA VAL A 90 17.77 -2.35 13.33
C VAL A 90 17.06 -1.02 13.03
N ARG A 91 17.20 -0.02 13.90
CA ARG A 91 16.63 1.32 13.69
C ARG A 91 17.10 1.96 12.39
N LYS A 92 18.41 1.94 12.12
CA LYS A 92 18.99 2.48 10.88
C LYS A 92 18.48 1.75 9.64
N ALA A 93 18.39 0.43 9.69
CA ALA A 93 17.92 -0.39 8.58
C ALA A 93 16.45 -0.07 8.23
N PHE A 94 15.57 -0.03 9.25
CA PHE A 94 14.16 0.29 9.01
C PHE A 94 13.95 1.74 8.58
N ALA A 95 14.69 2.70 9.12
CA ALA A 95 14.62 4.11 8.70
C ALA A 95 15.07 4.33 7.25
N ALA A 96 15.88 3.44 6.68
CA ALA A 96 16.34 3.49 5.30
C ALA A 96 15.43 2.73 4.31
N VAL A 97 14.35 2.11 4.78
CA VAL A 97 13.43 1.34 3.91
C VAL A 97 12.77 2.25 2.89
N SER A 98 12.73 1.81 1.65
CA SER A 98 11.96 2.43 0.57
C SER A 98 11.16 1.36 -0.16
N SER A 99 9.89 1.63 -0.40
CA SER A 99 9.00 0.73 -1.12
C SER A 99 8.19 1.52 -2.16
N PRO A 100 8.75 1.71 -3.37
CA PRO A 100 8.07 2.45 -4.42
C PRO A 100 6.68 1.90 -4.73
N GLY A 101 5.69 2.78 -4.87
CA GLY A 101 4.31 2.39 -5.12
C GLY A 101 3.59 1.73 -3.94
N ARG A 102 4.03 2.00 -2.70
CA ARG A 102 3.33 1.66 -1.46
C ARG A 102 3.05 2.95 -0.69
N LEU A 103 1.92 3.58 -0.97
CA LEU A 103 1.54 4.92 -0.51
C LEU A 103 2.69 5.93 -0.69
N GLU A 104 3.37 5.85 -1.83
CA GLU A 104 4.49 6.72 -2.19
C GLU A 104 3.98 8.10 -2.59
N VAL A 105 4.35 9.15 -1.84
CA VAL A 105 4.08 10.53 -2.21
C VAL A 105 5.08 10.97 -3.29
N VAL A 106 4.59 11.30 -4.49
CA VAL A 106 5.43 11.68 -5.64
C VAL A 106 5.28 13.15 -6.02
N ARG A 107 4.21 13.81 -5.58
CA ARG A 107 3.95 15.25 -5.74
C ARG A 107 3.28 15.76 -4.46
N ARG A 108 3.50 17.03 -4.09
CA ARG A 108 2.99 17.61 -2.84
C ARG A 108 1.89 18.64 -3.00
N SER A 109 1.71 19.20 -4.19
CA SER A 109 0.68 20.21 -4.43
C SER A 109 0.12 20.08 -5.86
N PRO A 110 -1.12 19.53 -6.03
CA PRO A 110 -1.83 18.75 -5.03
C PRO A 110 -1.02 17.49 -4.67
N THR A 111 -1.32 16.89 -3.53
CA THR A 111 -0.62 15.67 -3.14
C THR A 111 -1.01 14.52 -4.06
N VAL A 112 -0.03 13.90 -4.74
CA VAL A 112 -0.23 12.68 -5.53
C VAL A 112 0.45 11.51 -4.84
N VAL A 113 -0.35 10.49 -4.54
CA VAL A 113 0.06 9.25 -3.88
C VAL A 113 -0.04 8.09 -4.86
N LEU A 114 0.95 7.22 -4.87
CA LEU A 114 0.97 5.99 -5.67
C LEU A 114 0.83 4.78 -4.77
N ASP A 115 -0.14 3.90 -5.05
CA ASP A 115 -0.26 2.61 -4.37
C ASP A 115 -0.65 1.49 -5.33
N ALA A 116 0.12 0.41 -5.33
CA ALA A 116 -0.05 -0.72 -6.24
C ALA A 116 -1.07 -1.77 -5.75
N ALA A 117 -2.08 -1.38 -4.98
CA ALA A 117 -3.22 -2.24 -4.67
C ALA A 117 -3.90 -2.69 -5.98
N HIS A 118 -4.14 -3.99 -6.10
CA HIS A 118 -4.67 -4.60 -7.33
C HIS A 118 -5.69 -5.71 -7.04
N ASN A 119 -6.17 -5.79 -5.82
CA ASN A 119 -7.22 -6.71 -5.37
C ASN A 119 -8.01 -6.08 -4.22
N PRO A 120 -9.21 -6.60 -3.89
CA PRO A 120 -10.07 -6.01 -2.87
C PRO A 120 -9.44 -5.91 -1.47
N ALA A 121 -8.62 -6.89 -1.08
CA ALA A 121 -7.96 -6.87 0.22
C ALA A 121 -6.90 -5.76 0.30
N GLY A 122 -6.06 -5.62 -0.73
CA GLY A 122 -5.09 -4.54 -0.83
C GLY A 122 -5.77 -3.17 -0.88
N ALA A 123 -6.86 -3.02 -1.65
CA ALA A 123 -7.62 -1.78 -1.74
C ALA A 123 -8.18 -1.33 -0.38
N ARG A 124 -8.77 -2.23 0.41
CA ARG A 124 -9.26 -1.92 1.77
C ARG A 124 -8.14 -1.42 2.67
N VAL A 125 -7.01 -2.13 2.69
CA VAL A 125 -5.86 -1.77 3.52
C VAL A 125 -5.26 -0.42 3.10
N THR A 126 -5.25 -0.12 1.79
CA THR A 126 -4.80 1.17 1.25
C THR A 126 -5.77 2.29 1.62
N ALA A 127 -7.09 2.08 1.51
CA ALA A 127 -8.11 3.05 1.89
C ALA A 127 -8.03 3.40 3.39
N GLU A 128 -7.88 2.40 4.26
CA GLU A 128 -7.66 2.59 5.71
C GLU A 128 -6.40 3.41 5.97
N ALA A 129 -5.29 3.05 5.33
CA ALA A 129 -4.00 3.73 5.53
C ALA A 129 -4.00 5.17 5.01
N ILE A 130 -4.73 5.47 3.92
CA ILE A 130 -4.95 6.84 3.42
C ILE A 130 -5.70 7.66 4.49
N GLY A 131 -6.78 7.14 5.03
CA GLY A 131 -7.56 7.83 6.06
C GLY A 131 -6.79 8.09 7.37
N GLU A 132 -5.83 7.22 7.71
CA GLU A 132 -4.96 7.42 8.88
C GLU A 132 -3.84 8.44 8.64
N ALA A 133 -3.18 8.38 7.48
CA ALA A 133 -1.92 9.08 7.24
C ALA A 133 -2.10 10.43 6.54
N PHE A 134 -3.24 10.64 5.87
CA PHE A 134 -3.51 11.84 5.07
C PHE A 134 -4.86 12.45 5.45
N GLN A 135 -4.92 13.78 5.47
CA GLN A 135 -6.15 14.54 5.75
C GLN A 135 -6.64 15.19 4.46
N PHE A 136 -7.06 14.36 3.49
CA PHE A 136 -7.64 14.88 2.26
C PHE A 136 -9.09 15.35 2.50
N SER A 137 -9.42 16.57 2.07
CA SER A 137 -10.80 17.05 2.00
C SER A 137 -11.54 16.40 0.82
N ARG A 138 -10.80 16.14 -0.29
CA ARG A 138 -11.29 15.50 -1.51
C ARG A 138 -10.19 14.62 -2.07
N LEU A 139 -10.46 13.34 -2.27
CA LEU A 139 -9.52 12.39 -2.88
C LEU A 139 -10.03 11.92 -4.23
N ILE A 140 -9.25 12.14 -5.27
CA ILE A 140 -9.55 11.70 -6.64
C ILE A 140 -8.77 10.41 -6.92
N GLY A 141 -9.48 9.36 -7.36
CA GLY A 141 -8.85 8.11 -7.77
C GLY A 141 -8.44 8.14 -9.24
N VAL A 142 -7.22 7.69 -9.59
CA VAL A 142 -6.84 7.31 -10.96
C VAL A 142 -6.69 5.80 -10.97
N VAL A 143 -7.58 5.10 -11.67
CA VAL A 143 -7.63 3.64 -11.62
C VAL A 143 -7.46 3.01 -13.01
N GLY A 144 -6.41 2.18 -13.12
CA GLY A 144 -6.20 1.30 -14.27
C GLY A 144 -5.90 -0.12 -13.78
N ALA A 145 -6.71 -1.09 -14.16
CA ALA A 145 -6.67 -2.45 -13.63
C ALA A 145 -6.37 -3.51 -14.69
N SER A 146 -6.06 -4.72 -14.24
CA SER A 146 -5.92 -5.90 -15.12
C SER A 146 -7.23 -6.68 -15.13
N GLY A 147 -7.64 -7.16 -16.29
CA GLY A 147 -8.93 -7.84 -16.50
C GLY A 147 -9.07 -9.21 -15.81
N ASP A 148 -7.97 -9.80 -15.33
CA ASP A 148 -7.94 -11.06 -14.59
C ASP A 148 -8.19 -10.90 -13.07
N LYS A 149 -8.46 -9.68 -12.59
CA LYS A 149 -8.65 -9.36 -11.18
C LYS A 149 -10.12 -9.13 -10.82
N ASN A 150 -10.42 -9.22 -9.52
CA ASN A 150 -11.72 -8.79 -9.01
C ASN A 150 -11.78 -7.27 -8.95
N VAL A 151 -12.03 -6.65 -10.12
CA VAL A 151 -12.05 -5.19 -10.31
C VAL A 151 -13.20 -4.55 -9.56
N ARG A 152 -14.41 -5.14 -9.61
CA ARG A 152 -15.56 -4.65 -8.86
C ARG A 152 -15.26 -4.53 -7.36
N GLY A 153 -14.78 -5.60 -6.75
CA GLY A 153 -14.46 -5.57 -5.31
C GLY A 153 -13.30 -4.63 -4.95
N LEU A 154 -12.40 -4.32 -5.90
CA LEU A 154 -11.37 -3.29 -5.74
C LEU A 154 -12.00 -1.90 -5.72
N LEU A 155 -12.89 -1.58 -6.64
CA LEU A 155 -13.60 -0.30 -6.73
C LEU A 155 -14.52 -0.09 -5.53
N GLU A 156 -15.29 -1.11 -5.11
CA GLU A 156 -16.12 -1.08 -3.91
C GLU A 156 -15.32 -0.77 -2.63
N ALA A 157 -14.08 -1.23 -2.54
CA ALA A 157 -13.22 -0.93 -1.39
C ALA A 157 -12.75 0.54 -1.36
N PHE A 158 -12.65 1.19 -2.50
CA PHE A 158 -12.28 2.61 -2.61
C PHE A 158 -13.48 3.56 -2.65
N GLU A 159 -14.70 3.06 -2.88
CA GLU A 159 -15.90 3.89 -2.99
C GLU A 159 -16.09 4.87 -1.80
N PRO A 160 -15.88 4.45 -0.53
CA PRO A 160 -16.07 5.34 0.62
C PRO A 160 -15.04 6.46 0.74
N VAL A 161 -13.91 6.38 0.04
CA VAL A 161 -12.80 7.34 0.19
C VAL A 161 -12.56 8.20 -1.05
N PHE A 162 -12.97 7.76 -2.24
CA PHE A 162 -12.88 8.57 -3.44
C PHE A 162 -14.09 9.50 -3.58
N ALA A 163 -13.83 10.79 -3.77
CA ALA A 163 -14.88 11.74 -4.20
C ALA A 163 -15.28 11.46 -5.65
N GLU A 164 -14.29 11.26 -6.51
CA GLU A 164 -14.45 10.93 -7.93
C GLU A 164 -13.35 9.97 -8.37
N VAL A 165 -13.57 9.32 -9.52
CA VAL A 165 -12.61 8.40 -10.11
C VAL A 165 -12.41 8.69 -11.60
N VAL A 166 -11.13 8.78 -11.99
CA VAL A 166 -10.72 8.85 -13.40
C VAL A 166 -10.24 7.47 -13.82
N ILE A 167 -10.95 6.86 -14.74
CA ILE A 167 -10.66 5.54 -15.28
C ILE A 167 -9.67 5.65 -16.43
N THR A 168 -8.65 4.80 -16.40
CA THR A 168 -7.58 4.81 -17.41
C THR A 168 -7.13 3.39 -17.76
N GLN A 169 -6.28 3.29 -18.79
CA GLN A 169 -5.69 2.03 -19.23
C GLN A 169 -4.16 2.14 -19.23
N ASN A 170 -3.47 1.14 -18.67
CA ASN A 170 -2.01 1.04 -18.75
C ASN A 170 -1.57 0.28 -20.01
N SER A 171 -0.27 0.31 -20.32
CA SER A 171 0.29 -0.31 -21.54
C SER A 171 0.38 -1.84 -21.50
N SER A 172 -0.02 -2.49 -20.44
CA SER A 172 0.01 -3.96 -20.32
C SER A 172 -0.98 -4.61 -21.31
N HIS A 173 -0.57 -5.71 -21.93
CA HIS A 173 -1.49 -6.55 -22.73
C HIS A 173 -2.59 -7.21 -21.89
N ARG A 174 -2.50 -7.17 -20.54
CA ARG A 174 -3.50 -7.66 -19.60
C ARG A 174 -4.39 -6.54 -19.04
N ALA A 175 -4.15 -5.29 -19.45
CA ALA A 175 -4.97 -4.18 -19.01
C ALA A 175 -6.43 -4.41 -19.43
N MET A 176 -7.36 -4.14 -18.52
CA MET A 176 -8.77 -4.03 -18.87
C MET A 176 -8.95 -2.78 -19.73
N ASP A 177 -9.78 -2.87 -20.75
CA ASP A 177 -10.16 -1.71 -21.57
C ASP A 177 -10.78 -0.62 -20.69
N ALA A 178 -10.50 0.64 -21.02
CA ALA A 178 -10.95 1.76 -20.19
C ALA A 178 -12.50 1.87 -20.14
N ASP A 179 -13.18 1.61 -21.25
CA ASP A 179 -14.64 1.67 -21.30
C ASP A 179 -15.27 0.49 -20.53
N GLU A 180 -14.69 -0.71 -20.61
CA GLU A 180 -15.12 -1.85 -19.81
C GLU A 180 -14.94 -1.59 -18.30
N LEU A 181 -13.81 -1.01 -17.91
CA LEU A 181 -13.53 -0.65 -16.51
C LEU A 181 -14.49 0.46 -16.04
N ALA A 182 -14.76 1.44 -16.89
CA ALA A 182 -15.69 2.53 -16.61
C ALA A 182 -17.13 2.06 -16.39
N ALA A 183 -17.58 1.08 -17.18
CA ALA A 183 -18.92 0.50 -16.98
C ALA A 183 -19.07 -0.11 -15.56
N ILE A 184 -18.04 -0.80 -15.06
CA ILE A 184 -18.03 -1.33 -13.68
C ILE A 184 -17.96 -0.18 -12.66
N ALA A 185 -17.17 0.85 -12.94
CA ALA A 185 -17.00 2.00 -12.05
C ALA A 185 -18.31 2.78 -11.90
N VAL A 186 -19.06 2.99 -12.98
CA VAL A 186 -20.39 3.65 -12.96
C VAL A 186 -21.38 2.87 -12.08
N GLU A 187 -21.37 1.55 -12.12
CA GLU A 187 -22.23 0.74 -11.24
C GLU A 187 -21.87 0.88 -9.74
N VAL A 188 -20.60 1.19 -9.42
CA VAL A 188 -20.13 1.33 -8.03
C VAL A 188 -20.24 2.77 -7.52
N PHE A 189 -19.81 3.74 -8.33
CA PHE A 189 -19.71 5.17 -7.92
C PHE A 189 -20.89 6.03 -8.37
N GLY A 190 -21.64 5.60 -9.40
CA GLY A 190 -22.61 6.45 -10.12
C GLY A 190 -21.94 7.23 -11.26
N GLU A 191 -22.74 7.58 -12.28
CA GLU A 191 -22.26 8.23 -13.51
C GLU A 191 -21.58 9.58 -13.25
N ASP A 192 -22.12 10.35 -12.31
CA ASP A 192 -21.64 11.72 -11.98
C ASP A 192 -20.22 11.72 -11.31
N ARG A 193 -19.74 10.59 -10.84
CA ARG A 193 -18.43 10.45 -10.16
C ARG A 193 -17.37 9.74 -11.01
N VAL A 194 -17.66 9.42 -12.26
CA VAL A 194 -16.75 8.64 -13.13
C VAL A 194 -16.40 9.46 -14.37
N GLN A 195 -15.10 9.71 -14.54
CA GLN A 195 -14.53 10.25 -15.77
C GLN A 195 -13.68 9.19 -16.46
N VAL A 196 -13.63 9.20 -17.79
CA VAL A 196 -12.83 8.24 -18.58
C VAL A 196 -11.77 8.97 -19.38
N GLU A 197 -10.53 8.65 -19.09
CA GLU A 197 -9.35 9.12 -19.82
C GLU A 197 -8.46 7.92 -20.15
N PRO A 198 -8.60 7.31 -21.35
CA PRO A 198 -7.89 6.07 -21.67
C PRO A 198 -6.36 6.18 -21.59
N ARG A 199 -5.81 7.37 -21.86
CA ARG A 199 -4.38 7.62 -21.75
C ARG A 199 -3.99 8.06 -20.35
N LEU A 200 -3.08 7.33 -19.71
CA LEU A 200 -2.64 7.63 -18.35
C LEU A 200 -2.12 9.07 -18.13
N PRO A 201 -1.36 9.71 -19.07
CA PRO A 201 -0.97 11.12 -18.90
C PRO A 201 -2.18 12.07 -18.80
N ASP A 202 -3.21 11.86 -19.61
CA ASP A 202 -4.41 12.69 -19.64
C ASP A 202 -5.25 12.44 -18.37
N ALA A 203 -5.32 11.19 -17.91
CA ALA A 203 -5.97 10.82 -16.65
C ALA A 203 -5.31 11.47 -15.42
N LEU A 204 -3.98 11.53 -15.40
CA LEU A 204 -3.24 12.21 -14.33
C LEU A 204 -3.51 13.72 -14.34
N GLU A 205 -3.52 14.36 -15.52
CA GLU A 205 -3.82 15.78 -15.66
C GLU A 205 -5.26 16.09 -15.22
N ALA A 206 -6.25 15.31 -15.67
CA ALA A 206 -7.64 15.44 -15.27
C ALA A 206 -7.82 15.31 -13.74
N ALA A 207 -7.24 14.27 -13.13
CA ALA A 207 -7.33 14.05 -11.70
C ALA A 207 -6.66 15.16 -10.87
N ILE A 208 -5.54 15.69 -11.34
CA ILE A 208 -4.86 16.82 -10.70
C ILE A 208 -5.74 18.08 -10.78
N THR A 209 -6.34 18.36 -11.94
CA THR A 209 -7.26 19.48 -12.13
C THR A 209 -8.45 19.37 -11.18
N LEU A 210 -9.12 18.20 -11.12
CA LEU A 210 -10.22 17.95 -10.19
C LEU A 210 -9.83 18.14 -8.71
N ALA A 211 -8.60 17.75 -8.34
CA ALA A 211 -8.11 17.93 -6.97
C ALA A 211 -7.82 19.40 -6.63
N GLU A 212 -7.60 20.25 -7.63
CA GLU A 212 -7.31 21.70 -7.49
C GLU A 212 -8.57 22.59 -7.56
N GLU A 213 -9.73 22.07 -8.00
CA GLU A 213 -10.97 22.86 -8.21
C GLU A 213 -11.46 23.62 -6.97
N GLU A 214 -11.24 23.09 -5.77
CA GLU A 214 -11.62 23.75 -4.51
C GLU A 214 -10.60 24.79 -4.02
N GLY A 215 -9.51 24.99 -4.78
CA GLY A 215 -8.43 25.92 -4.47
C GLY A 215 -7.18 25.24 -3.89
N GLU A 216 -6.02 25.88 -4.08
CA GLU A 216 -4.69 25.38 -3.75
C GLU A 216 -4.50 24.94 -2.27
N PHE A 217 -5.33 25.47 -1.37
CA PHE A 217 -5.29 25.20 0.08
C PHE A 217 -6.42 24.27 0.57
N ALA A 218 -7.25 23.77 -0.30
CA ALA A 218 -8.42 22.97 0.09
C ALA A 218 -8.09 21.53 0.53
N GLY A 219 -6.84 21.07 0.39
CA GLY A 219 -6.42 19.73 0.82
C GLY A 219 -6.83 18.61 -0.12
N GLY A 220 -7.01 18.91 -1.42
CA GLY A 220 -7.25 17.91 -2.46
C GLY A 220 -6.05 16.98 -2.66
N GLY A 221 -6.33 15.71 -3.00
CA GLY A 221 -5.31 14.71 -3.29
C GLY A 221 -5.70 13.77 -4.42
N VAL A 222 -4.71 13.10 -4.99
CA VAL A 222 -4.87 12.09 -6.03
C VAL A 222 -4.25 10.78 -5.56
N LEU A 223 -4.98 9.66 -5.70
CA LEU A 223 -4.43 8.32 -5.52
C LEU A 223 -4.43 7.57 -6.85
N VAL A 224 -3.24 7.19 -7.33
CA VAL A 224 -3.08 6.32 -8.51
C VAL A 224 -2.96 4.88 -8.06
N THR A 225 -3.83 3.99 -8.56
CA THR A 225 -3.92 2.61 -8.08
C THR A 225 -4.49 1.64 -9.11
N GLY A 226 -4.73 0.40 -8.73
CA GLY A 226 -5.39 -0.67 -9.49
C GLY A 226 -4.44 -1.66 -10.15
N SER A 227 -3.18 -1.28 -10.41
CA SER A 227 -2.17 -2.17 -11.00
C SER A 227 -0.76 -1.69 -10.71
N VAL A 228 0.16 -2.63 -10.50
CA VAL A 228 1.61 -2.33 -10.41
C VAL A 228 2.10 -1.62 -11.67
N ILE A 229 1.56 -1.96 -12.84
CA ILE A 229 1.95 -1.34 -14.13
C ILE A 229 1.46 0.11 -14.18
N THR A 230 0.18 0.36 -13.89
CA THR A 230 -0.37 1.73 -13.83
C THR A 230 0.46 2.63 -12.92
N VAL A 231 0.76 2.14 -11.72
CA VAL A 231 1.57 2.87 -10.73
C VAL A 231 3.01 3.08 -11.21
N GLY A 232 3.62 2.08 -11.83
CA GLY A 232 4.97 2.18 -12.39
C GLY A 232 5.07 3.23 -13.49
N GLU A 233 4.11 3.24 -14.42
CA GLU A 233 4.04 4.22 -15.52
C GLU A 233 3.77 5.64 -14.98
N ALA A 234 2.81 5.81 -14.07
CA ALA A 234 2.52 7.10 -13.42
C ALA A 234 3.75 7.65 -12.68
N ARG A 235 4.49 6.77 -11.98
CA ARG A 235 5.74 7.15 -11.30
C ARG A 235 6.81 7.68 -12.26
N LEU A 236 6.92 7.08 -13.45
CA LEU A 236 7.85 7.54 -14.47
C LEU A 236 7.43 8.89 -15.06
N LEU A 237 6.14 9.13 -15.24
CA LEU A 237 5.61 10.40 -15.76
C LEU A 237 5.82 11.53 -14.73
N LEU A 238 5.49 11.31 -13.47
CA LEU A 238 5.53 12.33 -12.41
C LEU A 238 6.94 12.65 -11.88
N LYS A 239 7.93 11.77 -12.08
CA LYS A 239 9.35 12.03 -11.68
C LYS A 239 10.18 12.69 -12.79
N LYS A 240 9.65 12.84 -14.00
CA LYS A 240 10.33 13.52 -15.10
C LYS A 240 10.01 15.02 -15.16
N GLY A 241 9.06 15.50 -14.41
CA GLY A 241 8.72 16.91 -14.19
C GLY A 241 9.30 17.39 -12.88
#